data_d551303025fb00fd5de070ebb5f1b40d
#
_entry.id   d551303025fb00fd5de070ebb5f1b40d
#
_cell.length_a   1.000
_cell.length_b   1.000
_cell.length_c   1.000
_cell.angle_alpha   90.00
_cell.angle_beta   90.00
_cell.angle_gamma   90.00
#
_symmetry.space_group_name_H-M   'P 1'
#
loop_
_entity.id
_entity.type
_entity.pdbx_description
1 polymer ?
#
loop_
_entity_poly.entity_id
_entity_poly.type
_entity_poly.pdbx_seq_one_letter_code
_entity_poly.pdbx_strand_id
1 'polypeptide(L)'
;MCALAVAAREAPRNSAPARAGGPAPIYIVCSPSRRVGKTLVARFLTEYHLADGRPVAAYDLADETPQLTDFLPRHAAAADISDIHGQMALFDGLIAGNQMPKVIDVGHRAFGQFFAIAHKIGLFQEARRRGIEPVILFMIDPDPKAEKAYSLLRRSFPGTSLLPARNLTVAKGLRYGDAFPHASTLAASLEISELAPPLRSLVDRPGFSFADFPQRPPAGSRVSAKARDELLTWIRRIRFQLREIELCLIYEQILSGLR
;
A
#
# COMPACT_ATOMS: atom_id res chain seq x y z
N MET A 1 -7.90 33.34 -0.48
CA MET A 1 -7.82 32.89 -1.87
C MET A 1 -6.35 32.58 -2.15
N CYS A 2 -5.96 31.32 -2.06
CA CYS A 2 -4.66 30.84 -2.55
C CYS A 2 -4.92 29.45 -3.13
N ALA A 3 -5.04 29.41 -4.46
CA ALA A 3 -5.16 28.17 -5.21
C ALA A 3 -3.76 27.54 -5.31
N LEU A 4 -3.59 26.37 -4.70
CA LEU A 4 -2.44 25.51 -4.96
C LEU A 4 -2.67 24.81 -6.32
N ALA A 5 -2.24 25.48 -7.38
CA ALA A 5 -2.07 24.87 -8.69
C ALA A 5 -0.84 23.96 -8.63
N VAL A 6 -1.07 22.64 -8.59
CA VAL A 6 -0.03 21.65 -8.87
C VAL A 6 0.30 21.78 -10.36
N ALA A 7 1.42 22.40 -10.67
CA ALA A 7 1.91 22.54 -12.03
C ALA A 7 2.25 21.16 -12.59
N ALA A 8 1.45 20.70 -13.54
CA ALA A 8 1.77 19.57 -14.40
C ALA A 8 2.99 19.95 -15.25
N ARG A 9 4.16 19.45 -14.90
CA ARG A 9 5.34 19.47 -15.77
C ARG A 9 5.20 18.38 -16.82
N GLU A 10 5.28 18.76 -18.08
CA GLU A 10 5.28 17.88 -19.23
C GLU A 10 6.27 16.72 -19.06
N ALA A 11 5.74 15.50 -19.13
CA ALA A 11 6.53 14.28 -19.16
C ALA A 11 7.17 14.08 -20.53
N PRO A 12 8.37 13.50 -20.64
CA PRO A 12 8.97 13.17 -21.93
C PRO A 12 8.15 12.10 -22.63
N ARG A 13 7.78 12.38 -23.88
CA ARG A 13 7.08 11.46 -24.78
C ARG A 13 8.01 10.29 -25.16
N ASN A 14 7.95 9.22 -24.39
CA ASN A 14 8.34 7.89 -24.82
C ASN A 14 7.58 6.87 -23.94
N SER A 15 6.27 6.80 -24.13
CA SER A 15 5.43 5.82 -23.47
C SER A 15 5.40 4.55 -24.32
N ALA A 16 6.02 3.49 -23.81
CA ALA A 16 5.63 2.14 -24.20
C ALA A 16 4.11 2.00 -24.02
N PRO A 17 3.41 1.24 -24.91
CA PRO A 17 1.96 1.15 -24.85
C PRO A 17 1.52 0.66 -23.47
N ALA A 18 0.63 1.43 -22.84
CA ALA A 18 -0.04 1.04 -21.62
C ALA A 18 -0.66 -0.35 -21.83
N ARG A 19 -0.25 -1.31 -21.02
CA ARG A 19 -0.87 -2.64 -21.02
C ARG A 19 -2.36 -2.45 -20.80
N ALA A 20 -3.17 -3.08 -21.65
CA ALA A 20 -4.62 -3.02 -21.67
C ALA A 20 -5.21 -3.13 -20.25
N GLY A 21 -6.01 -2.12 -19.89
CA GLY A 21 -6.38 -1.78 -18.56
C GLY A 21 -7.19 -2.81 -17.79
N GLY A 22 -6.56 -3.33 -16.75
CA GLY A 22 -7.30 -3.74 -15.56
C GLY A 22 -7.68 -2.48 -14.75
N PRO A 23 -8.66 -2.57 -13.86
CA PRO A 23 -9.04 -1.46 -13.01
C PRO A 23 -7.87 -1.02 -12.14
N ALA A 24 -7.78 0.28 -11.91
CA ALA A 24 -6.75 0.83 -11.03
C ALA A 24 -7.07 0.46 -9.58
N PRO A 25 -6.17 -0.21 -8.84
CA PRO A 25 -6.42 -0.57 -7.45
C PRO A 25 -6.27 0.63 -6.51
N ILE A 26 -7.05 0.61 -5.41
CA ILE A 26 -6.77 1.41 -4.22
C ILE A 26 -6.21 0.46 -3.16
N TYR A 27 -4.93 0.53 -2.89
CA TYR A 27 -4.30 -0.23 -1.81
C TYR A 27 -4.42 0.52 -0.49
N ILE A 28 -5.13 -0.06 0.47
CA ILE A 28 -5.33 0.49 1.80
C ILE A 28 -4.48 -0.32 2.76
N VAL A 29 -3.31 0.23 3.11
CA VAL A 29 -2.40 -0.41 4.06
C VAL A 29 -2.78 0.00 5.48
N CYS A 30 -3.19 -0.93 6.30
CA CYS A 30 -3.77 -0.61 7.60
C CYS A 30 -3.49 -1.65 8.68
N SER A 31 -3.62 -1.23 9.92
CA SER A 31 -3.71 -2.04 11.15
C SER A 31 -4.09 -1.13 12.31
N PRO A 32 -4.85 -1.60 13.32
CA PRO A 32 -5.07 -0.85 14.55
C PRO A 32 -3.82 -0.76 15.43
N SER A 33 -2.78 -1.51 15.11
CA SER A 33 -1.55 -1.60 15.89
C SER A 33 -0.45 -0.69 15.36
N ARG A 34 0.43 -0.28 16.27
CA ARG A 34 1.61 0.55 15.96
C ARG A 34 2.77 -0.31 15.48
N ARG A 35 3.66 0.28 14.68
CA ARG A 35 4.97 -0.27 14.30
C ARG A 35 4.95 -1.68 13.68
N VAL A 36 3.84 -2.04 13.05
CA VAL A 36 3.70 -3.35 12.37
C VAL A 36 4.24 -3.34 10.94
N GLY A 37 4.67 -2.19 10.43
CA GLY A 37 5.27 -2.05 9.10
C GLY A 37 4.33 -1.50 8.02
N LYS A 38 3.23 -0.82 8.39
CA LYS A 38 2.30 -0.17 7.45
C LYS A 38 3.02 0.72 6.44
N THR A 39 3.74 1.73 6.94
CA THR A 39 4.50 2.67 6.11
C THR A 39 5.54 1.98 5.21
N LEU A 40 6.17 0.92 5.69
CA LEU A 40 7.09 0.12 4.86
C LEU A 40 6.37 -0.50 3.66
N VAL A 41 5.19 -1.08 3.86
CA VAL A 41 4.37 -1.68 2.79
C VAL A 41 3.83 -0.61 1.84
N ALA A 42 3.30 0.49 2.37
CA ALA A 42 2.80 1.60 1.57
C ALA A 42 3.91 2.19 0.67
N ARG A 43 5.12 2.34 1.23
CA ARG A 43 6.30 2.77 0.51
C ARG A 43 6.68 1.77 -0.60
N PHE A 44 6.72 0.47 -0.29
CA PHE A 44 7.00 -0.57 -1.29
C PHE A 44 6.01 -0.55 -2.44
N LEU A 45 4.72 -0.48 -2.15
CA LEU A 45 3.66 -0.40 -3.16
C LEU A 45 3.84 0.82 -4.07
N THR A 46 4.07 1.98 -3.47
CA THR A 46 4.28 3.21 -4.24
C THR A 46 5.50 3.09 -5.15
N GLU A 47 6.65 2.67 -4.60
CA GLU A 47 7.88 2.54 -5.36
C GLU A 47 7.85 1.37 -6.36
N TYR A 48 7.02 0.34 -6.14
CA TYR A 48 6.79 -0.74 -7.08
C TYR A 48 6.18 -0.22 -8.38
N HIS A 49 5.13 0.61 -8.29
CA HIS A 49 4.51 1.22 -9.46
C HIS A 49 5.46 2.20 -10.16
N LEU A 50 6.15 3.05 -9.39
CA LEU A 50 7.11 4.01 -9.93
C LEU A 50 8.26 3.33 -10.69
N ALA A 51 8.78 2.22 -10.17
CA ALA A 51 9.85 1.46 -10.83
C ALA A 51 9.42 0.85 -12.18
N ASP A 52 8.13 0.59 -12.35
CA ASP A 52 7.55 0.11 -13.61
C ASP A 52 7.12 1.27 -14.53
N GLY A 53 7.48 2.52 -14.19
CA GLY A 53 7.10 3.72 -14.96
C GLY A 53 5.60 4.06 -14.86
N ARG A 54 4.86 3.45 -13.94
CA ARG A 54 3.43 3.69 -13.74
C ARG A 54 3.23 4.84 -12.74
N PRO A 55 2.49 5.90 -13.10
CA PRO A 55 2.14 6.94 -12.13
C PRO A 55 1.30 6.33 -10.99
N VAL A 56 1.47 6.82 -9.78
CA VAL A 56 0.76 6.37 -8.59
C VAL A 56 0.50 7.57 -7.68
N ALA A 57 -0.69 7.64 -7.07
CA ALA A 57 -0.98 8.60 -6.02
C ALA A 57 -0.84 7.92 -4.66
N ALA A 58 -0.07 8.51 -3.76
CA ALA A 58 0.07 8.01 -2.41
C ALA A 58 -0.44 9.03 -1.39
N TYR A 59 -1.18 8.55 -0.39
CA TYR A 59 -1.77 9.35 0.68
C TYR A 59 -1.27 8.84 2.02
N ASP A 60 -0.89 9.77 2.87
CA ASP A 60 -0.36 9.51 4.20
C ASP A 60 -1.35 10.00 5.26
N LEU A 61 -2.00 9.07 5.95
CA LEU A 61 -2.83 9.33 7.13
C LEU A 61 -2.12 8.90 8.42
N ALA A 62 -0.82 8.67 8.37
CA ALA A 62 -0.05 8.34 9.56
C ALA A 62 0.31 9.63 10.32
N ASP A 63 0.21 9.56 11.63
CA ASP A 63 0.61 10.61 12.55
C ASP A 63 1.91 10.27 13.30
N GLU A 64 2.60 9.23 12.86
CA GLU A 64 3.85 8.72 13.45
C GLU A 64 5.04 9.02 12.54
N THR A 65 6.13 9.49 13.10
CA THR A 65 7.40 9.69 12.38
C THR A 65 8.30 8.45 12.44
N PRO A 66 9.01 8.11 11.36
CA PRO A 66 8.91 8.73 10.03
C PRO A 66 7.63 8.36 9.30
N GLN A 67 7.04 9.32 8.59
CA GLN A 67 5.82 9.17 7.79
C GLN A 67 6.14 8.75 6.35
N LEU A 68 5.14 8.32 5.60
CA LEU A 68 5.30 8.01 4.18
C LEU A 68 5.81 9.23 3.38
N THR A 69 5.34 10.43 3.74
CA THR A 69 5.78 11.70 3.17
C THR A 69 7.26 12.01 3.43
N ASP A 70 7.85 11.54 4.54
CA ASP A 70 9.27 11.69 4.80
C ASP A 70 10.13 10.84 3.85
N PHE A 71 9.64 9.66 3.48
CA PHE A 71 10.31 8.76 2.54
C PHE A 71 10.07 9.14 1.09
N LEU A 72 8.88 9.61 0.75
CA LEU A 72 8.41 9.85 -0.61
C LEU A 72 7.85 11.28 -0.79
N PRO A 73 8.62 12.34 -0.49
CA PRO A 73 8.12 13.73 -0.45
C PRO A 73 7.61 14.25 -1.81
N ARG A 74 7.95 13.58 -2.91
CA ARG A 74 7.49 13.95 -4.26
C ARG A 74 6.30 13.13 -4.75
N HIS A 75 5.93 12.07 -4.04
CA HIS A 75 4.96 11.08 -4.48
C HIS A 75 3.84 10.82 -3.47
N ALA A 76 4.06 11.17 -2.20
CA ALA A 76 3.08 11.04 -1.14
C ALA A 76 2.59 12.42 -0.70
N ALA A 77 1.29 12.54 -0.47
CA ALA A 77 0.64 13.71 0.10
C ALA A 77 0.08 13.38 1.48
N ALA A 78 0.34 14.24 2.46
CA ALA A 78 -0.34 14.14 3.74
C ALA A 78 -1.84 14.35 3.56
N ALA A 79 -2.64 13.53 4.22
CA ALA A 79 -4.08 13.62 4.22
C ALA A 79 -4.59 13.72 5.66
N ASP A 80 -5.61 14.53 5.87
CA ASP A 80 -6.27 14.70 7.15
C ASP A 80 -7.76 14.37 6.99
N ILE A 81 -8.30 13.59 7.91
CA ILE A 81 -9.72 13.23 7.94
C ILE A 81 -10.41 13.75 9.19
N SER A 82 -9.77 14.65 9.94
CA SER A 82 -10.34 15.25 11.14
C SER A 82 -11.51 16.19 10.84
N ASP A 83 -11.52 16.81 9.66
CA ASP A 83 -12.58 17.66 9.20
C ASP A 83 -13.21 17.21 7.88
N ILE A 84 -14.34 17.83 7.50
CA ILE A 84 -15.10 17.48 6.30
C ILE A 84 -14.32 17.79 5.03
N HIS A 85 -13.57 18.87 4.98
CA HIS A 85 -12.82 19.27 3.79
C HIS A 85 -11.69 18.28 3.48
N GLY A 86 -10.94 17.88 4.50
CA GLY A 86 -9.92 16.85 4.36
C GLY A 86 -10.50 15.49 3.98
N GLN A 87 -11.65 15.11 4.57
CA GLN A 87 -12.37 13.90 4.18
C GLN A 87 -12.77 13.93 2.70
N MET A 88 -13.41 15.01 2.24
CA MET A 88 -13.80 15.17 0.83
C MET A 88 -12.59 15.12 -0.09
N ALA A 89 -11.53 15.87 0.21
CA ALA A 89 -10.32 15.90 -0.61
C ALA A 89 -9.69 14.51 -0.76
N LEU A 90 -9.59 13.75 0.34
CA LEU A 90 -9.06 12.39 0.30
C LEU A 90 -9.97 11.44 -0.50
N PHE A 91 -11.25 11.37 -0.15
CA PHE A 91 -12.14 10.38 -0.74
C PHE A 91 -12.42 10.66 -2.21
N ASP A 92 -12.55 11.92 -2.62
CA ASP A 92 -12.64 12.29 -4.03
C ASP A 92 -11.36 11.92 -4.79
N GLY A 93 -10.19 12.13 -4.19
CA GLY A 93 -8.91 11.69 -4.74
C GLY A 93 -8.82 10.17 -4.92
N LEU A 94 -9.33 9.40 -3.96
CA LEU A 94 -9.34 7.94 -4.03
C LEU A 94 -10.24 7.41 -5.16
N ILE A 95 -11.41 8.00 -5.37
CA ILE A 95 -12.37 7.57 -6.41
C ILE A 95 -12.22 8.30 -7.74
N ALA A 96 -11.22 9.18 -7.88
CA ALA A 96 -10.94 9.82 -9.16
C ALA A 96 -10.63 8.77 -10.24
N GLY A 97 -11.41 8.78 -11.32
CA GLY A 97 -11.36 7.81 -12.41
C GLY A 97 -10.20 8.03 -13.40
N ASN A 98 -8.98 8.20 -12.90
CA ASN A 98 -7.78 8.50 -13.70
C ASN A 98 -6.93 7.28 -14.05
N GLN A 99 -7.43 6.07 -13.88
CA GLN A 99 -6.74 4.79 -14.12
C GLN A 99 -5.38 4.66 -13.40
N MET A 100 -5.15 5.49 -12.40
CA MET A 100 -3.90 5.52 -11.64
C MET A 100 -4.07 4.74 -10.33
N PRO A 101 -3.19 3.78 -10.03
CA PRO A 101 -3.15 3.12 -8.73
C PRO A 101 -3.03 4.13 -7.60
N LYS A 102 -3.68 3.85 -6.50
CA LYS A 102 -3.63 4.68 -5.31
C LYS A 102 -3.17 3.85 -4.12
N VAL A 103 -2.34 4.44 -3.28
CA VAL A 103 -1.84 3.81 -2.05
C VAL A 103 -2.17 4.74 -0.89
N ILE A 104 -2.74 4.19 0.17
CA ILE A 104 -3.01 4.95 1.38
C ILE A 104 -2.39 4.24 2.58
N ASP A 105 -1.53 4.96 3.32
CA ASP A 105 -0.98 4.52 4.61
C ASP A 105 -1.91 4.99 5.73
N VAL A 106 -2.69 4.07 6.28
CA VAL A 106 -3.65 4.39 7.35
C VAL A 106 -2.99 4.20 8.71
N GLY A 107 -2.68 5.31 9.38
CA GLY A 107 -2.15 5.33 10.73
C GLY A 107 -3.08 4.62 11.72
N HIS A 108 -2.51 4.09 12.82
CA HIS A 108 -3.28 3.33 13.82
C HIS A 108 -4.39 4.18 14.46
N ARG A 109 -4.17 5.49 14.65
CA ARG A 109 -5.18 6.41 15.20
C ARG A 109 -6.27 6.73 14.21
N ALA A 110 -5.93 6.87 12.93
CA ALA A 110 -6.89 7.12 11.85
C ALA A 110 -7.70 5.87 11.47
N PHE A 111 -7.26 4.66 11.85
CA PHE A 111 -7.84 3.39 11.44
C PHE A 111 -9.36 3.32 11.65
N GLY A 112 -9.82 3.54 12.86
CA GLY A 112 -11.26 3.46 13.18
C GLY A 112 -12.09 4.51 12.43
N GLN A 113 -11.62 5.74 12.42
CA GLN A 113 -12.31 6.86 11.77
C GLN A 113 -12.36 6.68 10.25
N PHE A 114 -11.25 6.28 9.61
CA PHE A 114 -11.19 6.03 8.17
C PHE A 114 -12.24 5.01 7.73
N PHE A 115 -12.28 3.84 8.38
CA PHE A 115 -13.21 2.78 8.00
C PHE A 115 -14.67 3.11 8.36
N ALA A 116 -14.92 3.85 9.44
CA ALA A 116 -16.26 4.33 9.76
C ALA A 116 -16.80 5.29 8.69
N ILE A 117 -15.98 6.23 8.24
CA ILE A 117 -16.37 7.16 7.16
C ILE A 117 -16.54 6.39 5.84
N ALA A 118 -15.56 5.56 5.47
CA ALA A 118 -15.61 4.75 4.24
C ALA A 118 -16.88 3.89 4.16
N HIS A 119 -17.30 3.30 5.27
CA HIS A 119 -18.55 2.55 5.34
C HIS A 119 -19.77 3.47 5.19
N LYS A 120 -19.80 4.59 5.92
CA LYS A 120 -20.92 5.53 5.91
C LYS A 120 -21.21 6.11 4.52
N ILE A 121 -20.15 6.44 3.75
CA ILE A 121 -20.28 7.01 2.41
C ILE A 121 -20.37 5.97 1.29
N GLY A 122 -20.25 4.68 1.61
CA GLY A 122 -20.24 3.61 0.61
C GLY A 122 -19.03 3.66 -0.33
N LEU A 123 -17.86 4.11 0.16
CA LEU A 123 -16.65 4.35 -0.63
C LEU A 123 -16.31 3.18 -1.55
N PHE A 124 -16.32 1.95 -1.04
CA PHE A 124 -15.84 0.79 -1.79
C PHE A 124 -16.82 0.36 -2.89
N GLN A 125 -18.13 0.54 -2.67
CA GLN A 125 -19.13 0.32 -3.71
C GLN A 125 -19.00 1.37 -4.82
N GLU A 126 -18.81 2.63 -4.44
CA GLU A 126 -18.64 3.72 -5.40
C GLU A 126 -17.33 3.58 -6.20
N ALA A 127 -16.24 3.17 -5.55
CA ALA A 127 -14.97 2.89 -6.23
C ALA A 127 -15.16 1.82 -7.32
N ARG A 128 -15.80 0.69 -7.00
CA ARG A 128 -16.06 -0.38 -7.99
C ARG A 128 -16.96 0.09 -9.13
N ARG A 129 -17.99 0.89 -8.86
CA ARG A 129 -18.83 1.48 -9.92
C ARG A 129 -18.02 2.31 -10.92
N ARG A 130 -16.89 2.88 -10.45
CA ARG A 130 -15.95 3.65 -11.29
C ARG A 130 -14.83 2.80 -11.89
N GLY A 131 -14.89 1.49 -11.78
CA GLY A 131 -13.84 0.59 -12.27
C GLY A 131 -12.56 0.64 -11.45
N ILE A 132 -12.66 0.99 -10.16
CA ILE A 132 -11.53 1.05 -9.22
C ILE A 132 -11.71 -0.08 -8.20
N GLU A 133 -10.68 -0.91 -8.01
CA GLU A 133 -10.77 -2.05 -7.07
C GLU A 133 -10.13 -1.71 -5.72
N PRO A 134 -10.93 -1.65 -4.63
CA PRO A 134 -10.41 -1.49 -3.28
C PRO A 134 -9.75 -2.79 -2.79
N VAL A 135 -8.53 -2.66 -2.29
CA VAL A 135 -7.73 -3.77 -1.74
C VAL A 135 -7.23 -3.36 -0.36
N ILE A 136 -7.65 -4.07 0.66
CA ILE A 136 -7.19 -3.84 2.02
C ILE A 136 -6.01 -4.78 2.30
N LEU A 137 -4.83 -4.21 2.51
CA LEU A 137 -3.65 -4.91 3.01
C LEU A 137 -3.58 -4.70 4.52
N PHE A 138 -4.04 -5.71 5.25
CA PHE A 138 -4.12 -5.65 6.70
C PHE A 138 -2.86 -6.25 7.33
N MET A 139 -2.06 -5.39 7.98
CA MET A 139 -0.86 -5.82 8.69
C MET A 139 -1.25 -6.56 9.95
N ILE A 140 -1.03 -7.88 9.97
CA ILE A 140 -1.35 -8.74 11.11
C ILE A 140 -0.26 -8.68 12.18
N ASP A 141 -0.67 -8.85 13.42
CA ASP A 141 0.19 -8.96 14.59
C ASP A 141 -0.49 -9.82 15.68
N PRO A 142 0.22 -10.22 16.74
CA PRO A 142 -0.33 -11.09 17.78
C PRO A 142 -1.30 -10.40 18.75
N ASP A 143 -1.57 -9.10 18.62
CA ASP A 143 -2.50 -8.39 19.50
C ASP A 143 -3.96 -8.83 19.19
N PRO A 144 -4.74 -9.27 20.19
CA PRO A 144 -6.15 -9.67 19.98
C PRO A 144 -7.03 -8.58 19.35
N LYS A 145 -6.66 -7.30 19.48
CA LYS A 145 -7.40 -6.23 18.80
C LYS A 145 -7.21 -6.27 17.28
N ALA A 146 -6.08 -6.78 16.77
CA ALA A 146 -5.88 -6.95 15.34
C ALA A 146 -6.85 -7.99 14.76
N GLU A 147 -7.02 -9.13 15.44
CA GLU A 147 -7.98 -10.16 15.04
C GLU A 147 -9.43 -9.65 15.03
N LYS A 148 -9.81 -8.91 16.10
CA LYS A 148 -11.16 -8.30 16.18
C LYS A 148 -11.38 -7.29 15.05
N ALA A 149 -10.37 -6.45 14.78
CA ALA A 149 -10.44 -5.45 13.71
C ALA A 149 -10.52 -6.10 12.32
N TYR A 150 -9.72 -7.13 12.07
CA TYR A 150 -9.76 -7.91 10.83
C TYR A 150 -11.13 -8.52 10.60
N SER A 151 -11.69 -9.18 11.63
CA SER A 151 -13.03 -9.79 11.59
C SER A 151 -14.13 -8.74 11.36
N LEU A 152 -13.97 -7.54 11.94
CA LEU A 152 -14.91 -6.42 11.72
C LEU A 152 -14.85 -5.94 10.27
N LEU A 153 -13.66 -5.71 9.72
CA LEU A 153 -13.50 -5.28 8.33
C LEU A 153 -14.12 -6.28 7.35
N ARG A 154 -13.88 -7.57 7.58
CA ARG A 154 -14.45 -8.64 6.76
C ARG A 154 -15.97 -8.61 6.71
N ARG A 155 -16.61 -8.32 7.87
CA ARG A 155 -18.08 -8.20 7.95
C ARG A 155 -18.61 -6.90 7.38
N SER A 156 -17.90 -5.80 7.61
CA SER A 156 -18.35 -4.45 7.19
C SER A 156 -18.17 -4.21 5.69
N PHE A 157 -17.22 -4.89 5.06
CA PHE A 157 -16.90 -4.71 3.64
C PHE A 157 -16.92 -6.05 2.88
N PRO A 158 -18.08 -6.72 2.80
CA PRO A 158 -18.18 -7.98 2.10
C PRO A 158 -17.83 -7.82 0.63
N GLY A 159 -17.14 -8.81 0.07
CA GLY A 159 -16.67 -8.77 -1.32
C GLY A 159 -15.49 -7.83 -1.60
N THR A 160 -14.92 -7.18 -0.58
CA THR A 160 -13.67 -6.43 -0.74
C THR A 160 -12.49 -7.36 -0.52
N SER A 161 -11.48 -7.25 -1.39
CA SER A 161 -10.24 -7.99 -1.26
C SER A 161 -9.53 -7.57 0.03
N LEU A 162 -9.61 -8.42 1.06
CA LEU A 162 -8.96 -8.22 2.35
C LEU A 162 -7.83 -9.24 2.49
N LEU A 163 -6.61 -8.75 2.32
CA LEU A 163 -5.39 -9.56 2.26
C LEU A 163 -4.59 -9.40 3.55
N PRO A 164 -4.33 -10.47 4.30
CA PRO A 164 -3.44 -10.40 5.45
C PRO A 164 -2.00 -10.21 4.96
N ALA A 165 -1.30 -9.25 5.57
CA ALA A 165 0.10 -8.98 5.33
C ALA A 165 0.89 -9.19 6.62
N ARG A 166 2.02 -9.88 6.54
CA ARG A 166 2.84 -10.28 7.68
C ARG A 166 4.24 -9.69 7.60
N ASN A 167 4.63 -8.97 8.63
CA ASN A 167 6.00 -8.56 8.83
C ASN A 167 6.65 -9.52 9.86
N LEU A 168 7.57 -10.35 9.43
CA LEU A 168 8.17 -11.39 10.29
C LEU A 168 8.99 -10.81 11.45
N THR A 169 9.40 -9.55 11.39
CA THR A 169 10.03 -8.89 12.54
C THR A 169 9.04 -8.71 13.71
N VAL A 170 7.73 -8.59 13.41
CA VAL A 170 6.68 -8.32 14.42
C VAL A 170 5.83 -9.56 14.66
N ALA A 171 5.47 -10.24 13.60
CA ALA A 171 4.53 -11.37 13.61
C ALA A 171 5.27 -12.73 13.55
N LYS A 172 6.44 -12.83 14.18
CA LYS A 172 7.23 -14.06 14.23
C LYS A 172 6.43 -15.19 14.88
N GLY A 173 6.33 -16.32 14.19
CA GLY A 173 5.58 -17.47 14.67
C GLY A 173 4.06 -17.38 14.54
N LEU A 174 3.49 -16.22 14.19
CA LEU A 174 2.06 -16.08 13.91
C LEU A 174 1.72 -16.81 12.61
N ARG A 175 0.76 -17.70 12.66
CA ARG A 175 0.21 -18.37 11.47
C ARG A 175 -1.02 -17.60 10.99
N TYR A 176 -1.25 -17.59 9.66
CA TYR A 176 -2.47 -16.98 9.12
C TYR A 176 -3.75 -17.65 9.64
N GLY A 177 -3.83 -18.96 9.65
CA GLY A 177 -4.84 -19.81 10.28
C GLY A 177 -6.25 -19.20 10.36
N ASP A 178 -6.98 -19.62 11.37
CA ASP A 178 -8.38 -19.24 11.57
C ASP A 178 -8.59 -17.77 11.99
N ALA A 179 -7.56 -17.13 12.57
CA ALA A 179 -7.65 -15.75 13.08
C ALA A 179 -7.67 -14.71 11.94
N PHE A 180 -6.94 -14.99 10.85
CA PHE A 180 -6.83 -14.08 9.71
C PHE A 180 -7.08 -14.84 8.39
N PRO A 181 -8.28 -15.36 8.17
CA PRO A 181 -8.60 -16.11 6.95
C PRO A 181 -8.58 -15.15 5.74
N HIS A 182 -8.07 -15.65 4.63
CA HIS A 182 -8.16 -14.89 3.37
C HIS A 182 -9.62 -14.64 3.00
N ALA A 183 -9.97 -13.42 2.62
CA ALA A 183 -11.29 -13.07 2.15
C ALA A 183 -11.45 -13.28 0.63
N SER A 184 -10.37 -13.63 -0.06
CA SER A 184 -10.33 -13.94 -1.49
C SER A 184 -10.20 -15.45 -1.71
N THR A 185 -10.78 -15.96 -2.79
CA THR A 185 -10.59 -17.34 -3.25
C THR A 185 -9.16 -17.58 -3.77
N LEU A 186 -8.48 -16.54 -4.16
CA LEU A 186 -7.08 -16.56 -4.57
C LEU A 186 -6.23 -16.13 -3.36
N ALA A 187 -5.62 -17.10 -2.72
CA ALA A 187 -4.89 -16.94 -1.46
C ALA A 187 -3.55 -16.19 -1.63
N ALA A 188 -3.61 -14.95 -2.13
CA ALA A 188 -2.45 -14.08 -2.15
C ALA A 188 -2.22 -13.48 -0.75
N SER A 189 -0.98 -13.52 -0.28
CA SER A 189 -0.58 -12.88 0.97
C SER A 189 0.74 -12.14 0.78
N LEU A 190 0.97 -11.12 1.61
CA LEU A 190 2.25 -10.40 1.61
C LEU A 190 3.04 -10.77 2.86
N GLU A 191 4.25 -11.28 2.64
CA GLU A 191 5.18 -11.59 3.73
C GLU A 191 6.48 -10.80 3.57
N ILE A 192 6.79 -10.02 4.58
CA ILE A 192 8.04 -9.26 4.66
C ILE A 192 8.97 -10.02 5.62
N SER A 193 10.01 -10.63 5.07
CA SER A 193 11.03 -11.32 5.84
C SER A 193 11.91 -10.34 6.63
N GLU A 194 12.49 -10.83 7.70
CA GLU A 194 13.44 -10.05 8.51
C GLU A 194 14.65 -9.62 7.67
N LEU A 195 15.13 -8.43 7.96
CA LEU A 195 16.43 -7.95 7.47
C LEU A 195 17.43 -7.90 8.62
N ALA A 196 18.68 -8.18 8.32
CA ALA A 196 19.77 -7.93 9.25
C ALA A 196 19.79 -6.47 9.71
N PRO A 197 20.08 -6.17 10.99
CA PRO A 197 19.99 -4.83 11.56
C PRO A 197 20.68 -3.73 10.74
N PRO A 198 21.88 -3.94 10.15
CA PRO A 198 22.51 -2.91 9.32
C PRO A 198 21.72 -2.59 8.04
N LEU A 199 21.11 -3.60 7.41
CA LEU A 199 20.29 -3.42 6.21
C LEU A 199 18.95 -2.75 6.54
N ARG A 200 18.38 -3.12 7.69
CA ARG A 200 17.17 -2.47 8.18
C ARG A 200 17.42 -0.98 8.43
N SER A 201 18.52 -0.63 9.13
CA SER A 201 18.89 0.76 9.36
C SER A 201 19.13 1.53 8.06
N LEU A 202 19.58 0.87 6.99
CA LEU A 202 19.71 1.48 5.67
C LEU A 202 18.35 1.76 5.04
N VAL A 203 17.46 0.77 5.06
CA VAL A 203 16.11 0.86 4.50
C VAL A 203 15.25 1.91 5.23
N ASP A 204 15.42 2.06 6.53
CA ASP A 204 14.66 3.01 7.36
C ASP A 204 15.13 4.47 7.21
N ARG A 205 16.15 4.76 6.37
CA ARG A 205 16.58 6.14 6.12
C ARG A 205 15.63 6.83 5.13
N PRO A 206 15.23 8.10 5.42
CA PRO A 206 14.63 8.96 4.42
C PRO A 206 15.50 9.01 3.18
N GLY A 207 15.30 9.02 2.06
CA GLY A 207 16.20 9.04 0.90
C GLY A 207 16.71 7.69 0.43
N PHE A 208 16.42 6.59 1.12
CA PHE A 208 16.58 5.27 0.55
C PHE A 208 15.41 4.98 -0.40
N SER A 209 15.66 4.51 -1.62
CA SER A 209 14.64 4.14 -2.59
C SER A 209 14.75 2.67 -2.98
N PHE A 210 13.66 1.93 -2.85
CA PHE A 210 13.57 0.54 -3.33
C PHE A 210 13.58 0.47 -4.86
N ALA A 211 13.08 1.51 -5.53
CA ALA A 211 13.05 1.61 -6.98
C ALA A 211 14.45 1.84 -7.54
N ASP A 212 15.23 2.75 -6.91
CA ASP A 212 16.55 3.15 -7.40
C ASP A 212 17.68 2.23 -6.95
N PHE A 213 17.57 1.61 -5.77
CA PHE A 213 18.63 0.80 -5.18
C PHE A 213 19.21 -0.28 -6.11
N PRO A 214 18.44 -0.98 -6.95
CA PRO A 214 18.98 -1.94 -7.90
C PRO A 214 19.98 -1.34 -8.87
N GLN A 215 19.79 -0.08 -9.26
CA GLN A 215 20.60 0.62 -10.26
C GLN A 215 21.65 1.56 -9.62
N ARG A 216 21.27 2.22 -8.52
CA ARG A 216 22.08 3.21 -7.82
C ARG A 216 22.02 3.00 -6.31
N PRO A 217 22.99 2.32 -5.72
CA PRO A 217 23.06 2.27 -4.25
C PRO A 217 23.25 3.69 -3.70
N PRO A 218 22.73 3.99 -2.49
CA PRO A 218 22.83 5.31 -1.89
C PRO A 218 24.28 5.81 -1.84
N ALA A 219 24.52 7.04 -2.24
CA ALA A 219 25.86 7.65 -2.22
C ALA A 219 26.41 7.61 -0.78
N GLY A 220 27.68 7.21 -0.63
CA GLY A 220 28.37 7.12 0.66
C GLY A 220 28.02 5.89 1.52
N SER A 221 27.12 5.00 1.07
CA SER A 221 26.88 3.74 1.77
C SER A 221 27.96 2.73 1.44
N ARG A 222 28.80 2.38 2.44
CA ARG A 222 29.74 1.26 2.35
C ARG A 222 28.99 -0.08 2.54
N VAL A 223 28.09 -0.37 1.61
CA VAL A 223 27.39 -1.66 1.62
C VAL A 223 28.30 -2.69 0.94
N SER A 224 28.65 -3.76 1.63
CA SER A 224 29.43 -4.86 1.04
C SER A 224 28.62 -5.51 -0.10
N ALA A 225 29.32 -6.16 -1.05
CA ALA A 225 28.67 -6.90 -2.14
C ALA A 225 27.65 -7.91 -1.60
N LYS A 226 28.01 -8.68 -0.57
CA LYS A 226 27.11 -9.64 0.09
C LYS A 226 25.84 -8.96 0.65
N ALA A 227 25.99 -7.86 1.36
CA ALA A 227 24.86 -7.12 1.94
C ALA A 227 23.96 -6.51 0.85
N ARG A 228 24.56 -6.07 -0.26
CA ARG A 228 23.83 -5.61 -1.44
C ARG A 228 22.99 -6.74 -2.04
N ASP A 229 23.57 -7.90 -2.26
CA ASP A 229 22.87 -9.05 -2.84
C ASP A 229 21.74 -9.55 -1.95
N GLU A 230 21.95 -9.57 -0.62
CA GLU A 230 20.91 -9.87 0.37
C GLU A 230 19.73 -8.90 0.24
N LEU A 231 19.99 -7.59 0.22
CA LEU A 231 18.94 -6.58 0.11
C LEU A 231 18.24 -6.63 -1.24
N LEU A 232 18.95 -6.84 -2.35
CA LEU A 232 18.35 -7.02 -3.67
C LEU A 232 17.44 -8.26 -3.72
N THR A 233 17.85 -9.34 -3.10
CA THR A 233 17.05 -10.58 -3.02
C THR A 233 15.77 -10.33 -2.21
N TRP A 234 15.89 -9.61 -1.10
CA TRP A 234 14.75 -9.22 -0.26
C TRP A 234 13.76 -8.32 -1.02
N ILE A 235 14.25 -7.29 -1.72
CA ILE A 235 13.41 -6.40 -2.56
C ILE A 235 12.71 -7.20 -3.66
N ARG A 236 13.42 -8.08 -4.36
CA ARG A 236 12.85 -8.90 -5.44
C ARG A 236 11.75 -9.83 -4.94
N ARG A 237 11.92 -10.43 -3.75
CA ARG A 237 10.91 -11.29 -3.13
C ARG A 237 9.62 -10.54 -2.85
N ILE A 238 9.69 -9.32 -2.31
CA ILE A 238 8.50 -8.50 -2.05
C ILE A 238 7.84 -8.07 -3.37
N ARG A 239 8.63 -7.61 -4.34
CA ARG A 239 8.09 -7.25 -5.68
C ARG A 239 7.38 -8.41 -6.36
N PHE A 240 7.91 -9.61 -6.23
CA PHE A 240 7.28 -10.82 -6.77
C PHE A 240 5.91 -11.05 -6.13
N GLN A 241 5.80 -10.98 -4.81
CA GLN A 241 4.53 -11.13 -4.09
C GLN A 241 3.51 -10.03 -4.45
N LEU A 242 3.96 -8.77 -4.61
CA LEU A 242 3.08 -7.69 -5.08
C LEU A 242 2.54 -7.96 -6.48
N ARG A 243 3.39 -8.51 -7.36
CA ARG A 243 2.96 -8.91 -8.70
C ARG A 243 1.96 -10.07 -8.66
N GLU A 244 2.15 -11.05 -7.79
CA GLU A 244 1.18 -12.13 -7.59
C GLU A 244 -0.17 -11.57 -7.11
N ILE A 245 -0.18 -10.62 -6.17
CA ILE A 245 -1.40 -9.94 -5.73
C ILE A 245 -2.09 -9.25 -6.91
N GLU A 246 -1.38 -8.47 -7.73
CA GLU A 246 -1.96 -7.83 -8.91
C GLU A 246 -2.58 -8.84 -9.88
N LEU A 247 -1.89 -9.95 -10.15
CA LEU A 247 -2.40 -10.99 -11.05
C LEU A 247 -3.66 -11.66 -10.49
N CYS A 248 -3.70 -11.92 -9.18
CA CYS A 248 -4.88 -12.46 -8.53
C CYS A 248 -6.07 -11.51 -8.63
N LEU A 249 -5.87 -10.21 -8.40
CA LEU A 249 -6.92 -9.20 -8.53
C LEU A 249 -7.48 -9.12 -9.95
N ILE A 250 -6.61 -9.13 -10.97
CA ILE A 250 -7.01 -9.14 -12.38
C ILE A 250 -7.84 -10.40 -12.69
N TYR A 251 -7.42 -11.57 -12.22
CA TYR A 251 -8.11 -12.81 -12.43
C TYR A 251 -9.49 -12.85 -11.78
N GLU A 252 -9.61 -12.38 -10.52
CA GLU A 252 -10.90 -12.27 -9.82
C GLU A 252 -11.89 -11.39 -10.58
N GLN A 253 -11.43 -10.30 -11.15
CA GLN A 253 -12.27 -9.41 -11.95
C GLN A 253 -12.75 -10.04 -13.24
N ILE A 254 -11.89 -10.78 -13.94
CA ILE A 254 -12.29 -11.52 -15.14
C ILE A 254 -13.40 -12.52 -14.78
N LEU A 255 -13.24 -13.25 -13.67
CA LEU A 255 -14.25 -14.22 -13.22
C LEU A 255 -15.55 -13.56 -12.78
N SER A 256 -15.51 -12.38 -12.18
CA SER A 256 -16.71 -11.64 -11.75
C SER A 256 -17.46 -11.00 -12.93
N GLY A 257 -16.74 -10.61 -13.98
CA GLY A 257 -17.34 -10.07 -15.23
C GLY A 257 -17.96 -11.14 -16.14
N LEU A 258 -17.69 -12.42 -15.88
CA LEU A 258 -18.27 -13.56 -16.61
C LEU A 258 -19.55 -14.11 -15.95
N ARG A 259 -19.94 -13.60 -14.79
CA ARG A 259 -21.18 -13.95 -14.08
C ARG A 259 -22.25 -12.90 -14.27
#